data_9bdac1fd6d063acc378e7abe9ad464a7
#
_entry.id   9bdac1fd6d063acc378e7abe9ad464a7
#
_cell.length_a   1.000
_cell.length_b   1.000
_cell.length_c   1.000
_cell.angle_alpha   90.00
_cell.angle_beta   90.00
_cell.angle_gamma   90.00
#
_symmetry.space_group_name_H-M   'P 1'
#
loop_
_entity.id
_entity.type
_entity.pdbx_description
1 polymer ?
#
loop_
_entity_poly.entity_id
_entity_poly.type
_entity_poly.pdbx_seq_one_letter_code
_entity_poly.pdbx_strand_id
1 'polypeptide(L)'
;RIIIGNNVLIRTNVTIYVDTIIHDNCWINHNSIIRENVKILDDSSIGSNTICENNVSIGKRCLIQNNTMICSGSIIESFVFIGPGVTLTNNSPIGHLRDVKPIIRGPKLRLGCAIGGGVTICPGIEIGEESVIAAGSVITENVLPRIIISGNPAQKTKNIGKKGLIKKEIRKKYGF
;
A
#
# COMPACT_ATOMS: atom_id res chain seq x y z
N ARG A 1 -9.07 20.35 -7.47
CA ARG A 1 -7.75 20.84 -7.95
C ARG A 1 -6.73 19.71 -7.86
N ILE A 2 -5.85 19.55 -8.87
CA ILE A 2 -4.69 18.64 -8.80
C ILE A 2 -3.47 19.48 -8.42
N ILE A 3 -2.65 18.97 -7.48
CA ILE A 3 -1.39 19.60 -7.06
C ILE A 3 -0.27 18.61 -7.31
N ILE A 4 0.75 19.03 -8.07
CA ILE A 4 1.92 18.22 -8.40
C ILE A 4 3.17 18.99 -7.99
N GLY A 5 4.02 18.34 -7.20
CA GLY A 5 5.29 18.87 -6.70
C GLY A 5 6.39 18.93 -7.75
N ASN A 6 7.62 19.11 -7.29
CA ASN A 6 8.80 19.23 -8.15
C ASN A 6 9.35 17.85 -8.54
N ASN A 7 9.99 17.75 -9.72
CA ASN A 7 10.65 16.54 -10.20
C ASN A 7 9.75 15.29 -10.22
N VAL A 8 8.45 15.46 -10.43
CA VAL A 8 7.51 14.36 -10.55
C VAL A 8 7.57 13.80 -11.97
N LEU A 9 7.79 12.50 -12.10
CA LEU A 9 7.79 11.81 -13.38
C LEU A 9 6.43 11.14 -13.59
N ILE A 10 5.68 11.59 -14.60
CA ILE A 10 4.41 10.99 -15.00
C ILE A 10 4.60 10.34 -16.37
N ARG A 11 4.38 9.03 -16.43
CA ARG A 11 4.56 8.24 -17.66
C ARG A 11 3.29 8.25 -18.52
N THR A 12 3.36 7.56 -19.65
CA THR A 12 2.31 7.49 -20.68
C THR A 12 1.00 6.90 -20.12
N ASN A 13 -0.13 7.48 -20.53
CA ASN A 13 -1.49 7.03 -20.21
C ASN A 13 -1.82 7.01 -18.71
N VAL A 14 -1.16 7.82 -17.91
CA VAL A 14 -1.53 8.01 -16.51
C VAL A 14 -2.78 8.89 -16.43
N THR A 15 -3.76 8.46 -15.64
CA THR A 15 -4.97 9.24 -15.36
C THR A 15 -4.94 9.71 -13.91
N ILE A 16 -5.07 11.02 -13.67
CA ILE A 16 -5.10 11.63 -12.34
C ILE A 16 -6.39 12.41 -12.17
N TYR A 17 -7.13 12.07 -11.12
CA TYR A 17 -8.42 12.70 -10.81
C TYR A 17 -8.28 13.91 -9.89
N VAL A 18 -9.37 14.63 -9.72
CA VAL A 18 -9.44 15.86 -8.92
C VAL A 18 -9.04 15.62 -7.45
N ASP A 19 -8.60 16.71 -6.80
CA ASP A 19 -8.22 16.74 -5.39
C ASP A 19 -7.09 15.78 -5.00
N THR A 20 -6.31 15.37 -6.01
CA THR A 20 -5.10 14.56 -5.82
C THR A 20 -3.90 15.48 -5.57
N ILE A 21 -3.05 15.07 -4.61
CA ILE A 21 -1.80 15.75 -4.26
C ILE A 21 -0.66 14.77 -4.42
N ILE A 22 0.30 15.10 -5.30
CA ILE A 22 1.53 14.33 -5.50
C ILE A 22 2.70 15.25 -5.11
N HIS A 23 3.46 14.84 -4.10
CA HIS A 23 4.61 15.60 -3.60
C HIS A 23 5.85 15.40 -4.48
N ASP A 24 7.00 15.91 -4.01
CA ASP A 24 8.24 15.98 -4.79
C ASP A 24 8.85 14.61 -5.09
N ASN A 25 9.56 14.51 -6.22
CA ASN A 25 10.36 13.36 -6.64
C ASN A 25 9.56 12.04 -6.77
N CYS A 26 8.27 12.10 -6.98
CA CYS A 26 7.41 10.92 -7.16
C CYS A 26 7.46 10.40 -8.60
N TRP A 27 7.30 9.09 -8.76
CA TRP A 27 7.20 8.44 -10.06
C TRP A 27 5.84 7.77 -10.20
N ILE A 28 5.09 8.14 -11.24
CA ILE A 28 3.79 7.55 -11.59
C ILE A 28 3.96 6.87 -12.94
N ASN A 29 4.01 5.54 -12.92
CA ASN A 29 4.36 4.77 -14.11
C ASN A 29 3.16 4.51 -15.03
N HIS A 30 3.43 3.89 -16.18
CA HIS A 30 2.52 3.76 -17.31
C HIS A 30 1.15 3.19 -16.95
N ASN A 31 0.10 3.72 -17.56
CA ASN A 31 -1.29 3.26 -17.44
C ASN A 31 -1.83 3.23 -16.00
N SER A 32 -1.22 3.94 -15.06
CA SER A 32 -1.70 3.99 -13.69
C SER A 32 -2.90 4.94 -13.57
N ILE A 33 -3.81 4.63 -12.65
CA ILE A 33 -4.98 5.44 -12.36
C ILE A 33 -4.89 5.91 -10.90
N ILE A 34 -4.84 7.22 -10.71
CA ILE A 34 -4.83 7.86 -9.38
C ILE A 34 -6.17 8.58 -9.22
N ARG A 35 -7.03 8.03 -8.39
CA ARG A 35 -8.39 8.55 -8.22
C ARG A 35 -8.44 9.76 -7.29
N GLU A 36 -9.67 10.20 -7.03
CA GLU A 36 -9.97 11.44 -6.31
C GLU A 36 -9.44 11.40 -4.87
N ASN A 37 -8.98 12.55 -4.40
CA ASN A 37 -8.54 12.73 -3.02
C ASN A 37 -7.44 11.77 -2.59
N VAL A 38 -6.54 11.42 -3.51
CA VAL A 38 -5.34 10.62 -3.22
C VAL A 38 -4.19 11.54 -2.84
N LYS A 39 -3.43 11.17 -1.82
CA LYS A 39 -2.22 11.86 -1.41
C LYS A 39 -1.01 10.95 -1.49
N ILE A 40 0.02 11.36 -2.25
CA ILE A 40 1.28 10.63 -2.41
C ILE A 40 2.40 11.54 -1.92
N LEU A 41 3.13 11.11 -0.88
CA LEU A 41 4.23 11.88 -0.30
C LEU A 41 5.56 11.60 -1.01
N ASP A 42 6.57 12.42 -0.68
CA ASP A 42 7.86 12.53 -1.36
C ASP A 42 8.56 11.19 -1.62
N ASP A 43 9.31 11.13 -2.71
CA ASP A 43 10.18 10.03 -3.11
C ASP A 43 9.45 8.67 -3.33
N SER A 44 8.14 8.68 -3.51
CA SER A 44 7.34 7.45 -3.68
C SER A 44 7.13 7.10 -5.15
N SER A 45 7.05 5.80 -5.44
CA SER A 45 6.85 5.28 -6.79
C SER A 45 5.62 4.41 -6.89
N ILE A 46 4.79 4.69 -7.89
CA ILE A 46 3.60 3.90 -8.27
C ILE A 46 3.91 3.15 -9.55
N GLY A 47 3.84 1.83 -9.50
CA GLY A 47 4.11 0.92 -10.61
C GLY A 47 3.08 1.01 -11.74
N SER A 48 3.45 0.50 -12.91
CA SER A 48 2.57 0.49 -14.09
C SER A 48 1.30 -0.33 -13.87
N ASN A 49 0.21 0.07 -14.50
CA ASN A 49 -1.11 -0.57 -14.39
C ASN A 49 -1.63 -0.65 -12.94
N THR A 50 -1.16 0.21 -12.06
CA THR A 50 -1.60 0.26 -10.66
C THR A 50 -2.78 1.20 -10.53
N ILE A 51 -3.77 0.80 -9.75
CA ILE A 51 -4.94 1.63 -9.45
C ILE A 51 -4.89 2.04 -7.98
N CYS A 52 -4.84 3.35 -7.73
CA CYS A 52 -5.08 3.92 -6.41
C CYS A 52 -6.51 4.47 -6.40
N GLU A 53 -7.41 3.80 -5.69
CA GLU A 53 -8.78 4.29 -5.55
C GLU A 53 -8.84 5.57 -4.69
N ASN A 54 -10.03 6.16 -4.59
CA ASN A 54 -10.24 7.41 -3.88
C ASN A 54 -9.92 7.33 -2.38
N ASN A 55 -9.56 8.47 -1.79
CA ASN A 55 -9.26 8.61 -0.36
C ASN A 55 -8.08 7.72 0.12
N VAL A 56 -7.11 7.44 -0.76
CA VAL A 56 -5.89 6.71 -0.42
C VAL A 56 -4.81 7.69 0.03
N SER A 57 -4.09 7.33 1.10
CA SER A 57 -2.90 8.05 1.57
C SER A 57 -1.67 7.16 1.46
N ILE A 58 -0.62 7.66 0.79
CA ILE A 58 0.66 6.98 0.59
C ILE A 58 1.76 7.85 1.18
N GLY A 59 2.49 7.28 2.12
CA GLY A 59 3.60 7.90 2.83
C GLY A 59 4.82 8.17 1.94
N LYS A 60 5.92 8.59 2.58
CA LYS A 60 7.17 8.88 1.88
C LYS A 60 7.93 7.58 1.54
N ARG A 61 8.67 7.61 0.41
CA ARG A 61 9.58 6.53 0.02
C ARG A 61 8.91 5.16 -0.06
N CYS A 62 7.65 5.14 -0.45
CA CYS A 62 6.95 3.91 -0.75
C CYS A 62 7.31 3.41 -2.14
N LEU A 63 7.52 2.12 -2.25
CA LEU A 63 7.72 1.45 -3.53
C LEU A 63 6.57 0.49 -3.81
N ILE A 64 5.65 0.92 -4.65
CA ILE A 64 4.49 0.13 -5.07
C ILE A 64 4.76 -0.40 -6.47
N GLN A 65 4.77 -1.72 -6.61
CA GLN A 65 5.07 -2.39 -7.87
C GLN A 65 3.85 -2.46 -8.80
N ASN A 66 4.07 -3.01 -9.99
CA ASN A 66 3.10 -3.04 -11.08
C ASN A 66 1.87 -3.90 -10.78
N ASN A 67 0.75 -3.59 -11.45
CA ASN A 67 -0.49 -4.36 -11.39
C ASN A 67 -1.09 -4.46 -9.98
N THR A 68 -0.89 -3.46 -9.15
CA THR A 68 -1.37 -3.42 -7.76
C THR A 68 -2.73 -2.71 -7.70
N MET A 69 -3.66 -3.27 -6.92
CA MET A 69 -4.95 -2.65 -6.61
C MET A 69 -4.94 -2.11 -5.18
N ILE A 70 -4.99 -0.80 -5.03
CA ILE A 70 -5.09 -0.12 -3.74
C ILE A 70 -6.50 0.40 -3.58
N CYS A 71 -7.30 -0.26 -2.75
CA CYS A 71 -8.71 0.09 -2.58
C CYS A 71 -8.91 1.37 -1.77
N SER A 72 -10.09 1.95 -1.93
CA SER A 72 -10.52 3.19 -1.27
C SER A 72 -10.33 3.13 0.26
N GLY A 73 -9.84 4.24 0.81
CA GLY A 73 -9.61 4.41 2.24
C GLY A 73 -8.39 3.67 2.79
N SER A 74 -7.53 3.11 1.94
CA SER A 74 -6.27 2.51 2.37
C SER A 74 -5.29 3.56 2.88
N ILE A 75 -4.57 3.23 3.95
CA ILE A 75 -3.50 4.05 4.51
C ILE A 75 -2.19 3.27 4.39
N ILE A 76 -1.25 3.81 3.65
CA ILE A 76 0.08 3.24 3.46
C ILE A 76 1.08 4.22 4.08
N GLU A 77 1.68 3.83 5.20
CA GLU A 77 2.69 4.65 5.87
C GLU A 77 4.01 4.68 5.10
N SER A 78 4.99 5.45 5.58
CA SER A 78 6.26 5.64 4.88
C SER A 78 7.11 4.36 4.81
N PHE A 79 7.97 4.27 3.80
CA PHE A 79 8.94 3.17 3.58
C PHE A 79 8.31 1.80 3.32
N VAL A 80 7.04 1.74 2.98
CA VAL A 80 6.35 0.49 2.67
C VAL A 80 6.74 0.01 1.27
N PHE A 81 7.00 -1.29 1.18
CA PHE A 81 7.15 -2.00 -0.09
C PHE A 81 5.89 -2.80 -0.39
N ILE A 82 5.36 -2.68 -1.59
CA ILE A 82 4.24 -3.50 -2.09
C ILE A 82 4.69 -4.15 -3.39
N GLY A 83 4.76 -5.48 -3.38
CA GLY A 83 5.14 -6.30 -4.53
C GLY A 83 4.10 -6.28 -5.65
N PRO A 84 4.43 -6.82 -6.83
CA PRO A 84 3.55 -6.80 -8.00
C PRO A 84 2.29 -7.65 -7.77
N GLY A 85 1.18 -7.22 -8.35
CA GLY A 85 -0.09 -7.96 -8.32
C GLY A 85 -0.74 -8.05 -6.95
N VAL A 86 -0.37 -7.22 -5.98
CA VAL A 86 -1.01 -7.18 -4.67
C VAL A 86 -2.41 -6.56 -4.79
N THR A 87 -3.36 -7.15 -4.06
CA THR A 87 -4.75 -6.66 -4.00
C THR A 87 -5.13 -6.30 -2.58
N LEU A 88 -5.42 -5.02 -2.35
CA LEU A 88 -6.08 -4.55 -1.13
C LEU A 88 -7.58 -4.54 -1.35
N THR A 89 -8.36 -4.98 -0.36
CA THR A 89 -9.83 -5.02 -0.42
C THR A 89 -10.45 -4.23 0.72
N ASN A 90 -11.69 -3.72 0.54
CA ASN A 90 -12.30 -2.81 1.52
C ASN A 90 -13.76 -3.10 1.88
N ASN A 91 -14.42 -4.06 1.21
CA ASN A 91 -15.83 -4.37 1.45
C ASN A 91 -16.00 -5.56 2.39
N SER A 92 -16.62 -5.36 3.56
CA SER A 92 -16.96 -6.43 4.49
C SER A 92 -18.29 -6.13 5.21
N PRO A 93 -19.25 -7.06 5.22
CA PRO A 93 -19.32 -8.27 4.41
C PRO A 93 -19.54 -7.97 2.92
N ILE A 94 -19.32 -8.97 2.05
CA ILE A 94 -19.66 -8.86 0.62
C ILE A 94 -21.18 -8.95 0.49
N GLY A 95 -21.81 -7.79 0.20
CA GLY A 95 -23.26 -7.64 0.32
C GLY A 95 -24.03 -7.31 -0.95
N HIS A 96 -23.43 -7.46 -2.15
CA HIS A 96 -24.13 -7.15 -3.40
C HIS A 96 -25.44 -7.94 -3.53
N LEU A 97 -26.57 -7.23 -3.69
CA LEU A 97 -27.94 -7.79 -3.74
C LEU A 97 -28.31 -8.69 -2.54
N ARG A 98 -27.70 -8.47 -1.38
CA ARG A 98 -28.00 -9.19 -0.14
C ARG A 98 -28.51 -8.23 0.92
N ASP A 99 -29.29 -8.72 1.88
CA ASP A 99 -29.80 -7.92 3.01
C ASP A 99 -28.71 -7.72 4.09
N VAL A 100 -27.58 -7.20 3.64
CA VAL A 100 -26.46 -6.81 4.50
C VAL A 100 -25.86 -5.49 4.00
N LYS A 101 -25.53 -4.59 4.89
CA LYS A 101 -24.90 -3.30 4.56
C LYS A 101 -23.38 -3.42 4.67
N PRO A 102 -22.62 -3.38 3.56
CA PRO A 102 -21.17 -3.42 3.62
C PRO A 102 -20.59 -2.22 4.37
N ILE A 103 -19.57 -2.49 5.19
CA ILE A 103 -18.71 -1.45 5.75
C ILE A 103 -17.48 -1.36 4.84
N ILE A 104 -17.24 -0.16 4.31
CA ILE A 104 -16.08 0.10 3.45
C ILE A 104 -14.92 0.57 4.32
N ARG A 105 -13.88 -0.27 4.43
CA ARG A 105 -12.71 0.03 5.24
C ARG A 105 -11.44 -0.52 4.58
N GLY A 106 -10.61 0.38 4.05
CA GLY A 106 -9.31 0.02 3.47
C GLY A 106 -8.32 -0.49 4.53
N PRO A 107 -7.37 -1.33 4.15
CA PRO A 107 -6.28 -1.77 5.02
C PRO A 107 -5.35 -0.63 5.43
N LYS A 108 -4.61 -0.86 6.54
CA LYS A 108 -3.54 0.02 7.01
C LYS A 108 -2.21 -0.73 6.96
N LEU A 109 -1.28 -0.22 6.17
CA LEU A 109 0.08 -0.75 6.09
C LEU A 109 1.00 0.17 6.89
N ARG A 110 1.51 -0.34 8.01
CA ARG A 110 2.34 0.44 8.94
C ARG A 110 3.76 0.59 8.42
N LEU A 111 4.47 1.52 9.03
CA LEU A 111 5.82 1.95 8.67
C LEU A 111 6.73 0.76 8.28
N GLY A 112 7.30 0.84 7.09
CA GLY A 112 8.33 -0.09 6.64
C GLY A 112 7.91 -1.55 6.48
N CYS A 113 6.62 -1.88 6.52
CA CYS A 113 6.20 -3.24 6.22
C CYS A 113 6.45 -3.57 4.74
N ALA A 114 6.66 -4.85 4.45
CA ALA A 114 6.95 -5.34 3.11
C ALA A 114 5.94 -6.42 2.72
N ILE A 115 5.24 -6.18 1.61
CA ILE A 115 4.20 -7.06 1.08
C ILE A 115 4.72 -7.75 -0.16
N GLY A 116 4.82 -9.06 -0.15
CA GLY A 116 5.24 -9.88 -1.29
C GLY A 116 4.24 -9.85 -2.44
N GLY A 117 4.69 -10.23 -3.63
CA GLY A 117 3.84 -10.23 -4.84
C GLY A 117 2.62 -11.16 -4.71
N GLY A 118 1.51 -10.78 -5.34
CA GLY A 118 0.28 -11.57 -5.38
C GLY A 118 -0.43 -11.75 -4.03
N VAL A 119 -0.09 -10.96 -3.02
CA VAL A 119 -0.76 -11.00 -1.70
C VAL A 119 -2.14 -10.36 -1.81
N THR A 120 -3.12 -10.96 -1.14
CA THR A 120 -4.44 -10.36 -0.91
C THR A 120 -4.60 -9.96 0.55
N ILE A 121 -4.99 -8.71 0.82
CA ILE A 121 -5.26 -8.21 2.17
C ILE A 121 -6.75 -7.91 2.30
N CYS A 122 -7.39 -8.56 3.28
CA CYS A 122 -8.81 -8.41 3.56
C CYS A 122 -9.17 -7.03 4.14
N PRO A 123 -10.47 -6.63 4.08
CA PRO A 123 -10.93 -5.31 4.48
C PRO A 123 -10.60 -4.96 5.93
N GLY A 124 -10.12 -3.74 6.15
CA GLY A 124 -9.87 -3.18 7.47
C GLY A 124 -8.67 -3.76 8.24
N ILE A 125 -7.90 -4.62 7.60
CA ILE A 125 -6.73 -5.26 8.21
C ILE A 125 -5.60 -4.25 8.42
N GLU A 126 -4.90 -4.40 9.54
CA GLU A 126 -3.69 -3.66 9.85
C GLU A 126 -2.46 -4.57 9.78
N ILE A 127 -1.48 -4.18 8.95
CA ILE A 127 -0.17 -4.84 8.88
C ILE A 127 0.81 -4.06 9.74
N GLY A 128 1.34 -4.70 10.77
CA GLY A 128 2.23 -4.08 11.74
C GLY A 128 3.55 -3.60 11.15
N GLU A 129 4.18 -2.65 11.86
CA GLU A 129 5.45 -2.03 11.50
C GLU A 129 6.53 -3.07 11.17
N GLU A 130 7.25 -2.87 10.07
CA GLU A 130 8.36 -3.70 9.62
C GLU A 130 8.05 -5.21 9.47
N SER A 131 6.78 -5.58 9.42
CA SER A 131 6.40 -6.96 9.16
C SER A 131 6.55 -7.31 7.69
N VAL A 132 6.80 -8.57 7.41
CA VAL A 132 6.97 -9.09 6.05
C VAL A 132 5.88 -10.11 5.76
N ILE A 133 5.16 -9.88 4.68
CA ILE A 133 4.14 -10.79 4.16
C ILE A 133 4.74 -11.54 2.97
N ALA A 134 4.83 -12.85 3.05
CA ALA A 134 5.35 -13.67 1.97
C ALA A 134 4.42 -13.63 0.75
N ALA A 135 5.00 -13.76 -0.44
CA ALA A 135 4.25 -13.75 -1.71
C ALA A 135 3.13 -14.79 -1.73
N GLY A 136 2.01 -14.47 -2.39
CA GLY A 136 0.85 -15.34 -2.54
C GLY A 136 0.01 -15.55 -1.27
N SER A 137 0.29 -14.84 -0.19
CA SER A 137 -0.46 -14.98 1.07
C SER A 137 -1.83 -14.30 1.02
N VAL A 138 -2.78 -14.80 1.80
CA VAL A 138 -4.09 -14.17 2.03
C VAL A 138 -4.22 -13.77 3.50
N ILE A 139 -4.28 -12.46 3.76
CA ILE A 139 -4.28 -11.90 5.11
C ILE A 139 -5.71 -11.62 5.54
N THR A 140 -6.17 -12.38 6.53
CA THR A 140 -7.55 -12.31 7.07
C THR A 140 -7.61 -11.71 8.47
N GLU A 141 -6.48 -11.51 9.13
CA GLU A 141 -6.37 -10.97 10.49
C GLU A 141 -5.24 -9.94 10.57
N ASN A 142 -5.30 -9.07 11.59
CA ASN A 142 -4.25 -8.08 11.84
C ASN A 142 -2.90 -8.76 12.10
N VAL A 143 -1.85 -8.16 11.56
CA VAL A 143 -0.48 -8.67 11.67
C VAL A 143 0.29 -7.84 12.69
N LEU A 144 0.86 -8.49 13.70
CA LEU A 144 1.70 -7.83 14.70
C LEU A 144 2.99 -7.28 14.08
N PRO A 145 3.62 -6.26 14.69
CA PRO A 145 4.89 -5.72 14.20
C PRO A 145 6.04 -6.75 14.19
N ARG A 146 6.94 -6.61 13.22
CA ARG A 146 8.22 -7.32 13.13
C ARG A 146 8.11 -8.85 13.08
N ILE A 147 7.09 -9.35 12.42
CA ILE A 147 6.92 -10.79 12.16
C ILE A 147 6.90 -11.09 10.67
N ILE A 148 7.21 -12.32 10.32
CA ILE A 148 7.00 -12.87 8.98
C ILE A 148 5.77 -13.76 9.03
N ILE A 149 4.88 -13.57 8.08
CA ILE A 149 3.62 -14.30 7.94
C ILE A 149 3.51 -14.84 6.51
N SER A 150 2.95 -16.04 6.35
CA SER A 150 2.80 -16.68 5.05
C SER A 150 1.61 -17.63 5.00
N GLY A 151 1.10 -17.88 3.81
CA GLY A 151 0.09 -18.91 3.54
C GLY A 151 -1.31 -18.35 3.22
N ASN A 152 -2.28 -19.26 3.03
CA ASN A 152 -3.68 -18.97 2.75
C ASN A 152 -4.59 -19.94 3.54
N PRO A 153 -5.28 -19.51 4.62
CA PRO A 153 -5.08 -18.22 5.29
C PRO A 153 -3.66 -18.09 5.86
N ALA A 154 -3.18 -16.85 5.97
CA ALA A 154 -1.80 -16.61 6.39
C ALA A 154 -1.60 -16.85 7.89
N GLN A 155 -0.47 -17.51 8.23
CA GLN A 155 -0.09 -17.83 9.58
C GLN A 155 1.30 -17.27 9.91
N LYS A 156 1.54 -16.97 11.19
CA LYS A 156 2.85 -16.50 11.64
C LYS A 156 3.91 -17.60 11.41
N THR A 157 4.97 -17.24 10.70
CA THR A 157 6.10 -18.13 10.44
C THR A 157 7.21 -17.93 11.46
N LYS A 158 7.65 -16.68 11.67
CA LYS A 158 8.71 -16.35 12.62
C LYS A 158 8.78 -14.85 12.92
N ASN A 159 9.56 -14.46 13.93
CA ASN A 159 9.93 -13.07 14.18
C ASN A 159 11.03 -12.62 13.20
N ILE A 160 11.03 -11.34 12.85
CA ILE A 160 12.09 -10.75 12.01
C ILE A 160 13.33 -10.51 12.87
N GLY A 161 14.47 -11.07 12.43
CA GLY A 161 15.77 -10.78 13.03
C GLY A 161 16.28 -9.37 12.63
N LYS A 162 17.29 -8.87 13.34
CA LYS A 162 17.88 -7.53 13.14
C LYS A 162 18.23 -7.19 11.68
N LYS A 163 18.66 -8.15 10.88
CA LYS A 163 19.00 -7.97 9.46
C LYS A 163 17.79 -7.73 8.55
N GLY A 164 16.58 -8.10 8.97
CA GLY A 164 15.34 -7.90 8.22
C GLY A 164 14.66 -6.56 8.48
N LEU A 165 15.12 -5.81 9.47
CA LEU A 165 14.58 -4.49 9.81
C LEU A 165 15.19 -3.39 8.93
N ILE A 166 14.51 -2.25 8.86
CA ILE A 166 15.06 -1.06 8.17
C ILE A 166 16.41 -0.68 8.80
N LYS A 167 17.41 -0.41 7.95
CA LYS A 167 18.78 -0.07 8.37
C LYS A 167 18.79 1.11 9.34
N LYS A 168 19.64 1.03 10.38
CA LYS A 168 19.78 2.09 11.39
C LYS A 168 20.07 3.47 10.80
N GLU A 169 20.89 3.53 9.73
CA GLU A 169 21.23 4.78 9.05
C GLU A 169 19.98 5.44 8.45
N ILE A 170 19.08 4.64 7.88
CA ILE A 170 17.81 5.11 7.33
C ILE A 170 16.92 5.64 8.46
N ARG A 171 16.77 4.87 9.55
CA ARG A 171 16.01 5.31 10.72
C ARG A 171 16.52 6.64 11.26
N LYS A 172 17.84 6.76 11.48
CA LYS A 172 18.48 7.99 11.96
C LYS A 172 18.29 9.18 11.00
N LYS A 173 18.43 8.93 9.68
CA LYS A 173 18.28 9.98 8.66
C LYS A 173 16.86 10.55 8.60
N TYR A 174 15.84 9.74 8.84
CA TYR A 174 14.44 10.13 8.69
C TYR A 174 13.66 10.22 10.01
N GLY A 175 14.31 10.03 11.16
CA GLY A 175 13.76 10.32 12.50
C GLY A 175 12.72 9.32 13.02
N PHE A 176 12.92 8.02 12.81
CA PHE A 176 12.04 6.96 13.34
C PHE A 176 12.81 5.72 13.79
#